data_877dd66ce87abcce6bb44df6b05dfe05
#
_entry.id   877dd66ce87abcce6bb44df6b05dfe05
#
_cell.length_a   1.000
_cell.length_b   1.000
_cell.length_c   1.000
_cell.angle_alpha   90.00
_cell.angle_beta   90.00
_cell.angle_gamma   90.00
#
_symmetry.space_group_name_H-M   'P 1'
#
loop_
_entity.id
_entity.type
_entity.pdbx_description
1 polymer ?
#
loop_
_entity_poly.entity_id
_entity_poly.type
_entity_poly.pdbx_seq_one_letter_code
_entity_poly.pdbx_strand_id
1 'polypeptide(L)'
;MKIKNYTFIIIGAGSAGCVLANRLSENPSNDVLLIESGPSDKTWKTAMPAALLYTMHDPKYNYLYNTEPETYMNNRRMFCPRAKMLGGCSSHNGMVHVRGNAMDFENWSQAGLRDWNYANVLPYFQKSENVEGLSKDFRNSEGPLKLSRSENGSVLSKVYLEAASQAGYEINNDMNGYKQEGFGLMDTTISKGKRQSTSHTYLHPVSNRKNLTIKTDLTVKKIIIENKKAIGVECISKKEIINYYADGEVLLSAGAINSPQILMLSGLGSQKQLNEHGINTMVNLEGIGQNLQDHLETYVQYECTKPVTLFNEYNPINMALTGIEWFLFKTGTAAHSNLETGGFARSNDLVDYPNIQYHFFPSLVLDHGRTNPDRHAFQAHVGPMRPTSRGEIKLKSDDPY
;
A
#
# COMPACT_ATOMS: atom_id res chain seq x y z
N MET A 1 -32.35 -19.73 -11.00
CA MET A 1 -30.96 -20.12 -10.67
C MET A 1 -30.84 -20.27 -9.17
N LYS A 2 -30.25 -21.36 -8.64
CA LYS A 2 -29.89 -21.41 -7.22
C LYS A 2 -28.84 -20.32 -6.96
N ILE A 3 -29.13 -19.39 -6.05
CA ILE A 3 -28.17 -18.40 -5.60
C ILE A 3 -27.05 -19.18 -4.91
N LYS A 4 -25.83 -19.06 -5.40
CA LYS A 4 -24.68 -19.69 -4.77
C LYS A 4 -24.31 -18.90 -3.51
N ASN A 5 -24.39 -19.55 -2.34
CA ASN A 5 -23.88 -18.98 -1.10
C ASN A 5 -22.38 -19.31 -0.98
N TYR A 6 -21.64 -18.40 -0.38
CA TYR A 6 -20.21 -18.54 -0.06
C TYR A 6 -20.04 -18.66 1.46
N THR A 7 -18.99 -19.32 1.89
CA THR A 7 -18.61 -19.29 3.31
C THR A 7 -18.10 -17.92 3.67
N PHE A 8 -17.25 -17.33 2.81
CA PHE A 8 -16.68 -16.00 3.00
C PHE A 8 -16.80 -15.15 1.76
N ILE A 9 -17.19 -13.89 1.92
CA ILE A 9 -17.11 -12.86 0.90
C ILE A 9 -16.07 -11.83 1.35
N ILE A 10 -15.03 -11.61 0.53
CA ILE A 10 -13.96 -10.66 0.79
C ILE A 10 -14.15 -9.48 -0.16
N ILE A 11 -14.31 -8.28 0.39
CA ILE A 11 -14.50 -7.04 -0.34
C ILE A 11 -13.15 -6.32 -0.47
N GLY A 12 -12.65 -6.20 -1.70
CA GLY A 12 -11.35 -5.59 -2.03
C GLY A 12 -10.22 -6.61 -2.08
N ALA A 13 -9.61 -6.77 -3.26
CA ALA A 13 -8.43 -7.60 -3.49
C ALA A 13 -7.11 -6.82 -3.31
N GLY A 14 -7.07 -5.93 -2.33
CA GLY A 14 -5.86 -5.25 -1.89
C GLY A 14 -4.93 -6.16 -1.10
N SER A 15 -3.95 -5.58 -0.40
CA SER A 15 -2.95 -6.34 0.34
C SER A 15 -3.57 -7.31 1.34
N ALA A 16 -4.54 -6.86 2.15
CA ALA A 16 -5.22 -7.70 3.12
C ALA A 16 -6.12 -8.75 2.45
N GLY A 17 -6.93 -8.35 1.47
CA GLY A 17 -7.87 -9.27 0.80
C GLY A 17 -7.19 -10.40 0.05
N CYS A 18 -6.04 -10.17 -0.59
CA CYS A 18 -5.24 -11.21 -1.22
C CYS A 18 -4.73 -12.26 -0.21
N VAL A 19 -4.30 -11.80 0.97
CA VAL A 19 -3.85 -12.70 2.06
C VAL A 19 -5.03 -13.50 2.61
N LEU A 20 -6.14 -12.85 2.90
CA LEU A 20 -7.36 -13.51 3.39
C LEU A 20 -7.86 -14.57 2.38
N ALA A 21 -7.95 -14.22 1.10
CA ALA A 21 -8.36 -15.17 0.05
C ALA A 21 -7.46 -16.40 -0.02
N ASN A 22 -6.13 -16.18 0.08
CA ASN A 22 -5.18 -17.28 0.12
C ASN A 22 -5.42 -18.19 1.33
N ARG A 23 -5.45 -17.62 2.55
CA ARG A 23 -5.49 -18.37 3.80
C ARG A 23 -6.84 -19.06 4.04
N LEU A 24 -7.94 -18.38 3.79
CA LEU A 24 -9.28 -18.96 3.98
C LEU A 24 -9.57 -20.09 2.99
N SER A 25 -9.07 -19.99 1.76
CA SER A 25 -9.24 -21.05 0.75
C SER A 25 -8.27 -22.23 0.91
N GLU A 26 -7.36 -22.22 1.89
CA GLU A 26 -6.55 -23.39 2.25
C GLU A 26 -7.42 -24.54 2.74
N ASN A 27 -8.49 -24.22 3.47
CA ASN A 27 -9.49 -25.21 3.81
C ASN A 27 -10.46 -25.42 2.63
N PRO A 28 -10.49 -26.61 2.00
CA PRO A 28 -11.34 -26.87 0.84
C PRO A 28 -12.85 -26.84 1.14
N SER A 29 -13.23 -26.88 2.42
CA SER A 29 -14.63 -26.76 2.85
C SER A 29 -15.14 -25.30 2.86
N ASN A 30 -14.25 -24.32 2.72
CA ASN A 30 -14.62 -22.92 2.65
C ASN A 30 -14.80 -22.49 1.19
N ASP A 31 -16.02 -22.15 0.80
CA ASP A 31 -16.24 -21.43 -0.48
C ASP A 31 -15.94 -19.94 -0.28
N VAL A 32 -14.92 -19.44 -0.97
CA VAL A 32 -14.43 -18.05 -0.82
C VAL A 32 -14.71 -17.26 -2.09
N LEU A 33 -15.35 -16.10 -1.94
CA LEU A 33 -15.52 -15.11 -3.00
C LEU A 33 -14.66 -13.87 -2.69
N LEU A 34 -13.76 -13.52 -3.59
CA LEU A 34 -12.98 -12.29 -3.58
C LEU A 34 -13.50 -11.34 -4.66
N ILE A 35 -13.87 -10.12 -4.28
CA ILE A 35 -14.41 -9.09 -5.18
C ILE A 35 -13.45 -7.91 -5.26
N GLU A 36 -13.14 -7.46 -6.48
CA GLU A 36 -12.31 -6.30 -6.76
C GLU A 36 -13.00 -5.40 -7.80
N SER A 37 -13.04 -4.11 -7.52
CA SER A 37 -13.67 -3.13 -8.42
C SER A 37 -12.85 -2.83 -9.67
N GLY A 38 -11.54 -3.03 -9.60
CA GLY A 38 -10.63 -2.85 -10.73
C GLY A 38 -10.36 -4.14 -11.51
N PRO A 39 -9.53 -4.03 -12.56
CA PRO A 39 -9.16 -5.15 -13.42
C PRO A 39 -8.07 -6.03 -12.79
N SER A 40 -7.68 -7.06 -13.55
CA SER A 40 -6.49 -7.85 -13.27
C SER A 40 -5.22 -7.00 -13.31
N ASP A 41 -4.25 -7.34 -12.44
CA ASP A 41 -2.91 -6.75 -12.39
C ASP A 41 -1.92 -7.40 -13.37
N LYS A 42 -2.33 -8.38 -14.18
CA LYS A 42 -1.46 -9.10 -15.12
C LYS A 42 -1.06 -8.22 -16.31
N THR A 43 -0.20 -7.24 -16.05
CA THR A 43 0.35 -6.32 -17.06
C THR A 43 1.80 -6.00 -16.74
N TRP A 44 2.58 -5.63 -17.75
CA TRP A 44 3.96 -5.18 -17.56
C TRP A 44 4.06 -3.90 -16.70
N LYS A 45 3.03 -3.04 -16.75
CA LYS A 45 2.96 -1.80 -15.96
C LYS A 45 3.00 -2.05 -14.45
N THR A 46 2.47 -3.19 -13.98
CA THR A 46 2.51 -3.59 -12.58
C THR A 46 3.74 -4.43 -12.26
N ALA A 47 4.21 -5.24 -13.22
CA ALA A 47 5.33 -6.14 -13.01
C ALA A 47 6.69 -5.43 -13.01
N MET A 48 6.87 -4.40 -13.85
CA MET A 48 8.11 -3.61 -13.96
C MET A 48 8.20 -2.61 -12.81
N PRO A 49 9.22 -2.68 -11.95
CA PRO A 49 9.36 -1.78 -10.80
C PRO A 49 9.30 -0.29 -11.15
N ALA A 50 10.08 0.15 -12.13
CA ALA A 50 10.11 1.56 -12.53
C ALA A 50 8.83 2.06 -13.21
N ALA A 51 7.90 1.18 -13.58
CA ALA A 51 6.68 1.54 -14.29
C ALA A 51 5.53 2.03 -13.40
N LEU A 52 5.76 2.27 -12.10
CA LEU A 52 4.70 2.61 -11.14
C LEU A 52 3.86 3.82 -11.57
N LEU A 53 4.43 4.84 -12.19
CA LEU A 53 3.73 6.04 -12.63
C LEU A 53 2.68 5.75 -13.72
N TYR A 54 2.91 4.73 -14.56
CA TYR A 54 1.93 4.34 -15.59
C TYR A 54 0.62 3.78 -15.01
N THR A 55 0.65 3.22 -13.80
CA THR A 55 -0.56 2.77 -13.11
C THR A 55 -1.10 3.83 -12.17
N MET A 56 -0.23 4.65 -11.59
CA MET A 56 -0.59 5.69 -10.65
C MET A 56 -1.44 6.82 -11.28
N HIS A 57 -1.25 7.10 -12.56
CA HIS A 57 -1.99 8.14 -13.29
C HIS A 57 -3.04 7.60 -14.27
N ASP A 58 -3.24 6.29 -14.35
CA ASP A 58 -4.20 5.66 -15.25
C ASP A 58 -5.53 5.39 -14.51
N PRO A 59 -6.66 6.03 -14.90
CA PRO A 59 -7.97 5.83 -14.23
C PRO A 59 -8.47 4.38 -14.29
N LYS A 60 -7.92 3.56 -15.17
CA LYS A 60 -8.20 2.13 -15.21
C LYS A 60 -7.68 1.41 -13.95
N TYR A 61 -6.55 1.85 -13.42
CA TYR A 61 -5.81 1.20 -12.32
C TYR A 61 -5.81 1.99 -11.02
N ASN A 62 -6.36 3.21 -11.03
CA ASN A 62 -6.35 4.11 -9.89
C ASN A 62 -7.68 4.84 -9.76
N TYR A 63 -8.13 5.06 -8.52
CA TYR A 63 -9.31 5.88 -8.23
C TYR A 63 -9.08 7.38 -8.45
N LEU A 64 -7.82 7.84 -8.50
CA LEU A 64 -7.42 9.24 -8.70
C LEU A 64 -8.03 10.22 -7.67
N TYR A 65 -8.14 9.79 -6.43
CA TYR A 65 -8.68 10.65 -5.37
C TYR A 65 -7.84 11.91 -5.16
N ASN A 66 -8.52 12.97 -4.74
CA ASN A 66 -7.91 14.19 -4.24
C ASN A 66 -8.61 14.56 -2.93
N THR A 67 -7.86 15.17 -2.00
CA THR A 67 -8.46 15.72 -0.78
C THR A 67 -9.42 16.86 -1.11
N GLU A 68 -10.30 17.19 -0.18
CA GLU A 68 -10.90 18.51 -0.16
C GLU A 68 -9.81 19.58 0.09
N PRO A 69 -10.08 20.88 -0.15
CA PRO A 69 -9.08 21.92 0.07
C PRO A 69 -8.53 21.89 1.49
N GLU A 70 -7.21 21.76 1.62
CA GLU A 70 -6.51 21.73 2.91
C GLU A 70 -6.19 23.16 3.35
N THR A 71 -6.93 23.67 4.33
CA THR A 71 -6.87 25.07 4.78
C THR A 71 -5.45 25.49 5.17
N TYR A 72 -4.72 24.63 5.91
CA TYR A 72 -3.36 24.91 6.37
C TYR A 72 -2.28 24.66 5.30
N MET A 73 -2.67 24.26 4.11
CA MET A 73 -1.79 24.02 2.97
C MET A 73 -2.14 24.95 1.78
N ASN A 74 -2.52 26.20 2.06
CA ASN A 74 -2.93 27.20 1.06
C ASN A 74 -4.13 26.72 0.22
N ASN A 75 -5.07 26.03 0.82
CA ASN A 75 -6.24 25.45 0.18
C ASN A 75 -5.89 24.52 -1.01
N ARG A 76 -4.72 23.90 -1.00
CA ARG A 76 -4.36 22.90 -2.02
C ARG A 76 -5.20 21.65 -1.86
N ARG A 77 -5.52 21.01 -2.98
CA ARG A 77 -6.03 19.64 -3.02
C ARG A 77 -4.86 18.71 -3.25
N MET A 78 -4.69 17.74 -2.35
CA MET A 78 -3.59 16.78 -2.45
C MET A 78 -4.04 15.55 -3.23
N PHE A 79 -3.23 15.14 -4.19
CA PHE A 79 -3.47 13.91 -4.93
C PHE A 79 -3.24 12.70 -4.03
N CYS A 80 -4.25 11.85 -3.91
CA CYS A 80 -4.26 10.64 -3.07
C CYS A 80 -4.42 9.38 -3.94
N PRO A 81 -3.37 8.89 -4.59
CA PRO A 81 -3.47 7.72 -5.44
C PRO A 81 -3.84 6.48 -4.61
N ARG A 82 -4.89 5.77 -5.05
CA ARG A 82 -5.30 4.49 -4.48
C ARG A 82 -5.58 3.51 -5.61
N ALA A 83 -4.92 2.36 -5.57
CA ALA A 83 -5.04 1.39 -6.63
C ALA A 83 -6.45 0.79 -6.73
N LYS A 84 -6.85 0.57 -7.96
CA LYS A 84 -8.11 -0.06 -8.38
C LYS A 84 -7.75 -1.26 -9.25
N MET A 85 -7.24 -2.32 -8.65
CA MET A 85 -6.83 -3.56 -9.33
C MET A 85 -6.48 -4.65 -8.32
N LEU A 86 -6.32 -5.89 -8.78
CA LEU A 86 -5.81 -6.98 -7.95
C LEU A 86 -4.45 -6.61 -7.32
N GLY A 87 -4.27 -6.94 -6.05
CA GLY A 87 -3.12 -6.56 -5.23
C GLY A 87 -3.24 -5.17 -4.59
N GLY A 88 -4.23 -4.35 -5.00
CA GLY A 88 -4.42 -3.00 -4.48
C GLY A 88 -3.14 -2.17 -4.56
N CYS A 89 -2.88 -1.34 -3.55
CA CYS A 89 -1.71 -0.45 -3.55
C CYS A 89 -0.36 -1.19 -3.59
N SER A 90 -0.27 -2.48 -3.24
CA SER A 90 0.96 -3.24 -3.44
C SER A 90 1.34 -3.42 -4.92
N SER A 91 0.38 -3.26 -5.84
CA SER A 91 0.59 -3.34 -7.28
C SER A 91 1.06 -2.02 -7.92
N HIS A 92 1.09 -0.89 -7.16
CA HIS A 92 1.58 0.41 -7.68
C HIS A 92 2.36 1.28 -6.67
N ASN A 93 2.71 0.76 -5.49
CA ASN A 93 3.54 1.50 -4.52
C ASN A 93 5.01 1.57 -4.94
N GLY A 94 5.84 2.31 -4.17
CA GLY A 94 7.29 2.42 -4.36
C GLY A 94 8.09 1.19 -3.94
N MET A 95 7.45 0.12 -3.49
CA MET A 95 8.05 -1.18 -3.14
C MET A 95 9.01 -1.18 -1.94
N VAL A 96 9.23 -0.09 -1.27
CA VAL A 96 10.02 -0.07 -0.04
C VAL A 96 9.31 -0.90 1.03
N HIS A 97 10.03 -1.83 1.65
CA HIS A 97 9.51 -2.71 2.69
C HIS A 97 10.08 -2.33 4.05
N VAL A 98 9.26 -1.72 4.87
CA VAL A 98 9.56 -1.39 6.26
C VAL A 98 8.42 -1.82 7.17
N ARG A 99 8.76 -2.26 8.37
CA ARG A 99 7.79 -2.58 9.42
C ARG A 99 7.50 -1.35 10.28
N GLY A 100 6.34 -1.31 10.91
CA GLY A 100 6.09 -0.38 12.01
C GLY A 100 7.12 -0.58 13.13
N ASN A 101 7.42 0.49 13.87
CA ASN A 101 8.26 0.38 15.06
C ASN A 101 7.59 -0.52 16.11
N ALA A 102 8.35 -1.26 16.88
CA ALA A 102 7.82 -2.08 17.96
C ALA A 102 6.91 -1.30 18.90
N MET A 103 7.26 -0.05 19.21
CA MET A 103 6.48 0.83 20.09
C MET A 103 5.13 1.24 19.49
N ASP A 104 4.93 1.19 18.17
CA ASP A 104 3.61 1.42 17.57
C ASP A 104 2.62 0.34 17.98
N PHE A 105 3.07 -0.91 18.02
CA PHE A 105 2.27 -2.06 18.44
C PHE A 105 2.07 -2.09 19.95
N GLU A 106 3.08 -1.71 20.72
CA GLU A 106 2.93 -1.54 22.18
C GLU A 106 1.90 -0.46 22.52
N ASN A 107 1.88 0.66 21.80
CA ASN A 107 0.88 1.71 21.95
C ASN A 107 -0.53 1.20 21.60
N TRP A 108 -0.68 0.37 20.57
CA TRP A 108 -1.97 -0.25 20.25
C TRP A 108 -2.42 -1.19 21.37
N SER A 109 -1.50 -1.98 21.92
CA SER A 109 -1.79 -2.86 23.05
C SER A 109 -2.25 -2.09 24.29
N GLN A 110 -1.56 -1.00 24.63
CA GLN A 110 -1.93 -0.11 25.73
C GLN A 110 -3.26 0.60 25.51
N ALA A 111 -3.61 0.91 24.26
CA ALA A 111 -4.91 1.47 23.88
C ALA A 111 -6.08 0.47 23.95
N GLY A 112 -5.84 -0.77 24.40
CA GLY A 112 -6.85 -1.81 24.59
C GLY A 112 -6.79 -2.97 23.61
N LEU A 113 -5.95 -2.92 22.59
CA LEU A 113 -5.76 -3.99 21.61
C LEU A 113 -4.65 -4.97 22.08
N ARG A 114 -4.86 -5.62 23.23
CA ARG A 114 -3.84 -6.38 23.96
C ARG A 114 -3.10 -7.43 23.13
N ASP A 115 -3.76 -8.05 22.17
CA ASP A 115 -3.18 -9.08 21.31
C ASP A 115 -2.32 -8.50 20.17
N TRP A 116 -2.26 -7.17 20.03
CA TRP A 116 -1.51 -6.46 19.00
C TRP A 116 -0.16 -5.92 19.49
N ASN A 117 0.37 -6.39 20.63
CA ASN A 117 1.75 -6.07 21.04
C ASN A 117 2.78 -6.63 20.04
N TYR A 118 4.00 -6.10 20.05
CA TYR A 118 5.01 -6.47 19.06
C TYR A 118 5.38 -7.96 19.11
N ALA A 119 5.44 -8.55 20.29
CA ALA A 119 5.75 -9.98 20.44
C ALA A 119 4.71 -10.88 19.73
N ASN A 120 3.45 -10.48 19.74
CA ASN A 120 2.37 -11.22 19.09
C ASN A 120 2.34 -10.99 17.57
N VAL A 121 2.72 -9.82 17.07
CA VAL A 121 2.67 -9.50 15.62
C VAL A 121 3.97 -9.90 14.89
N LEU A 122 5.11 -9.97 15.56
CA LEU A 122 6.38 -10.36 14.96
C LEU A 122 6.34 -11.69 14.21
N PRO A 123 5.73 -12.79 14.74
CA PRO A 123 5.61 -14.05 14.01
C PRO A 123 4.86 -13.92 12.68
N TYR A 124 3.91 -12.98 12.56
CA TYR A 124 3.19 -12.75 11.30
C TYR A 124 4.03 -11.96 10.30
N PHE A 125 4.87 -11.02 10.74
CA PHE A 125 5.86 -10.40 9.87
C PHE A 125 6.84 -11.45 9.34
N GLN A 126 7.39 -12.30 10.20
CA GLN A 126 8.27 -13.40 9.81
C GLN A 126 7.57 -14.37 8.85
N LYS A 127 6.32 -14.77 9.15
CA LYS A 127 5.53 -15.68 8.29
C LYS A 127 5.31 -15.12 6.89
N SER A 128 5.28 -13.81 6.72
CA SER A 128 5.00 -13.16 5.44
C SER A 128 6.23 -13.02 4.56
N GLU A 129 7.41 -12.76 5.12
CA GLU A 129 8.61 -12.36 4.37
C GLU A 129 9.54 -13.51 3.98
N ASN A 130 10.29 -13.24 2.91
CA ASN A 130 11.36 -14.12 2.45
C ASN A 130 12.56 -13.23 2.10
N VAL A 131 13.53 -13.15 3.02
CA VAL A 131 14.79 -12.43 2.89
C VAL A 131 15.92 -13.26 3.46
N GLU A 132 17.05 -13.33 2.77
CA GLU A 132 18.21 -14.10 3.19
C GLU A 132 19.27 -13.26 3.90
N GLY A 133 20.15 -13.90 4.66
CA GLY A 133 21.36 -13.27 5.23
C GLY A 133 21.13 -12.37 6.46
N LEU A 134 19.94 -12.39 7.06
CA LEU A 134 19.61 -11.58 8.24
C LEU A 134 19.24 -12.43 9.46
N SER A 135 19.19 -11.80 10.65
CA SER A 135 18.91 -12.49 11.91
C SER A 135 17.55 -13.17 11.92
N LYS A 136 17.51 -14.47 12.16
CA LYS A 136 16.27 -15.26 12.25
C LYS A 136 15.40 -14.90 13.46
N ASP A 137 15.91 -14.16 14.44
CA ASP A 137 15.10 -13.70 15.56
C ASP A 137 14.03 -12.70 15.11
N PHE A 138 14.31 -11.94 14.06
CA PHE A 138 13.42 -10.90 13.53
C PHE A 138 12.95 -11.17 12.11
N ARG A 139 13.72 -11.90 11.30
CA ARG A 139 13.52 -12.07 9.87
C ARG A 139 13.26 -13.54 9.52
N ASN A 140 12.77 -13.77 8.29
CA ASN A 140 12.54 -15.12 7.78
C ASN A 140 12.85 -15.21 6.28
N SER A 141 13.19 -16.42 5.81
CA SER A 141 13.50 -16.71 4.41
C SER A 141 12.52 -17.68 3.74
N GLU A 142 11.38 -17.98 4.38
CA GLU A 142 10.43 -19.01 3.91
C GLU A 142 9.05 -18.47 3.55
N GLY A 143 8.78 -17.20 3.81
CA GLY A 143 7.49 -16.58 3.52
C GLY A 143 7.25 -16.38 2.03
N PRO A 144 6.01 -16.10 1.63
CA PRO A 144 5.66 -15.91 0.22
C PRO A 144 6.14 -14.59 -0.37
N LEU A 145 6.34 -13.54 0.45
CA LEU A 145 6.74 -12.21 0.00
C LEU A 145 8.27 -12.16 -0.11
N LYS A 146 8.76 -12.32 -1.32
CA LYS A 146 10.20 -12.23 -1.60
C LYS A 146 10.66 -10.79 -1.56
N LEU A 147 11.69 -10.54 -0.77
CA LEU A 147 12.34 -9.25 -0.64
C LEU A 147 13.72 -9.30 -1.27
N SER A 148 14.17 -8.15 -1.76
CA SER A 148 15.56 -7.95 -2.15
C SER A 148 16.10 -6.69 -1.50
N ARG A 149 17.41 -6.68 -1.33
CA ARG A 149 18.19 -5.52 -0.92
C ARG A 149 19.20 -5.24 -2.00
N SER A 150 19.33 -3.98 -2.41
CA SER A 150 20.36 -3.61 -3.37
C SER A 150 21.73 -3.77 -2.72
N GLU A 151 22.59 -4.64 -3.26
CA GLU A 151 23.96 -4.83 -2.75
C GLU A 151 24.87 -3.65 -3.11
N ASN A 152 24.55 -2.95 -4.18
CA ASN A 152 25.40 -1.95 -4.79
C ASN A 152 24.69 -0.62 -5.10
N GLY A 153 23.79 -0.16 -4.30
CA GLY A 153 23.06 1.09 -4.54
C GLY A 153 23.74 2.10 -5.49
N SER A 154 23.03 3.02 -6.06
CA SER A 154 23.61 4.03 -6.96
C SER A 154 24.78 4.77 -6.30
N VAL A 155 25.66 5.41 -7.08
CA VAL A 155 26.72 6.27 -6.54
C VAL A 155 26.16 7.27 -5.53
N LEU A 156 25.01 7.86 -5.83
CA LEU A 156 24.34 8.81 -4.93
C LEU A 156 23.79 8.15 -3.65
N SER A 157 23.38 6.90 -3.72
CA SER A 157 22.97 6.15 -2.51
C SER A 157 24.13 5.98 -1.52
N LYS A 158 25.34 5.67 -2.04
CA LYS A 158 26.55 5.57 -1.21
C LYS A 158 26.93 6.91 -0.59
N VAL A 159 26.90 7.98 -1.40
CA VAL A 159 27.19 9.35 -0.93
C VAL A 159 26.17 9.80 0.11
N TYR A 160 24.90 9.45 -0.04
CA TYR A 160 23.86 9.76 0.93
C TYR A 160 24.09 9.09 2.28
N LEU A 161 24.49 7.81 2.28
CA LEU A 161 24.83 7.09 3.51
C LEU A 161 26.11 7.64 4.16
N GLU A 162 27.10 8.01 3.38
CA GLU A 162 28.31 8.68 3.88
C GLU A 162 27.97 10.03 4.53
N ALA A 163 27.12 10.84 3.86
CA ALA A 163 26.64 12.11 4.42
C ALA A 163 25.86 11.92 5.73
N ALA A 164 25.04 10.89 5.84
CA ALA A 164 24.34 10.54 7.07
C ALA A 164 25.33 10.19 8.21
N SER A 165 26.35 9.40 7.90
CA SER A 165 27.44 9.09 8.86
C SER A 165 28.22 10.34 9.29
N GLN A 166 28.57 11.23 8.35
CA GLN A 166 29.24 12.49 8.65
C GLN A 166 28.38 13.43 9.51
N ALA A 167 27.05 13.35 9.38
CA ALA A 167 26.10 14.07 10.20
C ALA A 167 25.88 13.42 11.59
N GLY A 168 26.58 12.33 11.91
CA GLY A 168 26.54 11.66 13.19
C GLY A 168 25.47 10.58 13.34
N TYR A 169 24.79 10.22 12.25
CA TYR A 169 23.81 9.12 12.27
C TYR A 169 24.49 7.76 12.11
N GLU A 170 23.98 6.78 12.82
CA GLU A 170 24.44 5.39 12.70
C GLU A 170 24.03 4.78 11.37
N ILE A 171 24.92 3.99 10.77
CA ILE A 171 24.58 3.16 9.62
C ILE A 171 23.99 1.85 10.12
N ASN A 172 22.75 1.60 9.73
CA ASN A 172 21.97 0.44 10.13
C ASN A 172 21.78 -0.53 8.97
N ASN A 173 22.26 -1.74 9.16
CA ASN A 173 22.19 -2.80 8.13
C ASN A 173 20.84 -3.51 8.09
N ASP A 174 19.97 -3.37 9.09
CA ASP A 174 18.64 -3.99 9.11
C ASP A 174 17.65 -3.17 9.96
N MET A 175 16.99 -2.21 9.32
CA MET A 175 15.98 -1.36 9.95
C MET A 175 14.65 -2.10 10.25
N ASN A 176 14.50 -3.33 9.78
CA ASN A 176 13.38 -4.23 10.10
C ASN A 176 13.76 -5.28 11.15
N GLY A 177 15.00 -5.23 11.67
CA GLY A 177 15.54 -6.11 12.71
C GLY A 177 15.30 -5.59 14.12
N TYR A 178 16.30 -5.78 14.97
CA TYR A 178 16.24 -5.38 16.40
C TYR A 178 16.07 -3.86 16.59
N LYS A 179 16.77 -3.05 15.79
CA LYS A 179 16.80 -1.58 15.91
C LYS A 179 16.33 -0.97 14.59
N GLN A 180 15.35 -0.07 14.65
CA GLN A 180 14.88 0.64 13.46
C GLN A 180 15.71 1.90 13.17
N GLU A 181 16.19 2.60 14.21
CA GLU A 181 16.92 3.86 14.07
C GLU A 181 18.21 3.71 13.30
N GLY A 182 18.51 4.69 12.46
CA GLY A 182 19.71 4.77 11.63
C GLY A 182 19.40 4.88 10.12
N PHE A 183 20.45 4.97 9.32
CA PHE A 183 20.38 5.08 7.86
C PHE A 183 20.98 3.85 7.20
N GLY A 184 20.39 3.40 6.10
CA GLY A 184 20.88 2.20 5.44
C GLY A 184 20.18 1.90 4.12
N LEU A 185 20.48 0.73 3.58
CA LEU A 185 19.77 0.19 2.43
C LEU A 185 18.40 -0.33 2.86
N MET A 186 17.39 0.05 2.11
CA MET A 186 16.01 -0.39 2.32
C MET A 186 15.76 -1.75 1.66
N ASP A 187 15.03 -2.61 2.34
CA ASP A 187 14.46 -3.80 1.71
C ASP A 187 13.39 -3.38 0.70
N THR A 188 13.28 -4.11 -0.40
CA THR A 188 12.26 -3.84 -1.42
C THR A 188 11.45 -5.09 -1.74
N THR A 189 10.15 -4.91 -2.01
CA THR A 189 9.27 -5.98 -2.49
C THR A 189 9.50 -6.21 -3.99
N ILE A 190 10.74 -6.57 -4.33
CA ILE A 190 11.19 -6.90 -5.69
C ILE A 190 11.89 -8.24 -5.62
N SER A 191 11.71 -9.08 -6.63
CA SER A 191 12.48 -10.31 -6.81
C SER A 191 12.64 -10.60 -8.29
N LYS A 192 13.86 -10.93 -8.70
CA LYS A 192 14.22 -11.21 -10.09
C LYS A 192 13.73 -10.10 -11.04
N GLY A 193 13.95 -8.84 -10.65
CA GLY A 193 13.58 -7.64 -11.40
C GLY A 193 12.09 -7.42 -11.59
N LYS A 194 11.23 -8.03 -10.76
CA LYS A 194 9.78 -7.86 -10.81
C LYS A 194 9.22 -7.52 -9.44
N ARG A 195 8.22 -6.65 -9.43
CA ARG A 195 7.41 -6.34 -8.24
C ARG A 195 6.80 -7.61 -7.64
N GLN A 196 6.84 -7.70 -6.33
CA GLN A 196 6.21 -8.74 -5.52
C GLN A 196 4.96 -8.18 -4.85
N SER A 197 3.92 -7.87 -5.65
CA SER A 197 2.62 -7.46 -5.10
C SER A 197 1.96 -8.62 -4.35
N THR A 198 1.00 -8.32 -3.48
CA THR A 198 0.27 -9.36 -2.75
C THR A 198 -0.60 -10.23 -3.68
N SER A 199 -1.08 -9.69 -4.81
CA SER A 199 -1.69 -10.52 -5.85
C SER A 199 -0.69 -11.53 -6.42
N HIS A 200 0.54 -11.09 -6.71
CA HIS A 200 1.57 -11.97 -7.27
C HIS A 200 2.01 -13.04 -6.27
N THR A 201 2.16 -12.68 -5.00
CA THR A 201 2.74 -13.57 -3.98
C THR A 201 1.71 -14.45 -3.27
N TYR A 202 0.49 -13.97 -3.07
CA TYR A 202 -0.55 -14.70 -2.34
C TYR A 202 -1.71 -15.17 -3.22
N LEU A 203 -2.18 -14.36 -4.18
CA LEU A 203 -3.41 -14.67 -4.91
C LEU A 203 -3.17 -15.52 -6.17
N HIS A 204 -2.21 -15.14 -7.02
CA HIS A 204 -1.94 -15.87 -8.27
C HIS A 204 -1.57 -17.33 -8.05
N PRO A 205 -0.74 -17.70 -7.04
CA PRO A 205 -0.38 -19.11 -6.81
C PRO A 205 -1.58 -20.00 -6.48
N VAL A 206 -2.66 -19.44 -5.95
CA VAL A 206 -3.84 -20.18 -5.50
C VAL A 206 -5.10 -19.93 -6.34
N SER A 207 -4.98 -19.14 -7.40
CA SER A 207 -6.12 -18.72 -8.23
C SER A 207 -6.88 -19.87 -8.90
N ASN A 208 -6.28 -21.04 -8.99
CA ASN A 208 -6.88 -22.24 -9.56
C ASN A 208 -7.59 -23.14 -8.51
N ARG A 209 -7.61 -22.77 -7.24
CA ARG A 209 -8.35 -23.53 -6.22
C ARG A 209 -9.84 -23.52 -6.56
N LYS A 210 -10.47 -24.71 -6.52
CA LYS A 210 -11.89 -24.88 -6.88
C LYS A 210 -12.86 -24.11 -5.97
N ASN A 211 -12.45 -23.91 -4.73
CA ASN A 211 -13.20 -23.24 -3.67
C ASN A 211 -12.88 -21.72 -3.56
N LEU A 212 -12.10 -21.16 -4.49
CA LEU A 212 -11.81 -19.73 -4.57
C LEU A 212 -12.37 -19.15 -5.87
N THR A 213 -13.30 -18.21 -5.75
CA THR A 213 -13.86 -17.43 -6.86
C THR A 213 -13.33 -16.01 -6.78
N ILE A 214 -12.68 -15.54 -7.85
CA ILE A 214 -12.17 -14.17 -7.96
C ILE A 214 -13.00 -13.42 -9.01
N LYS A 215 -13.58 -12.27 -8.63
CA LYS A 215 -14.35 -11.38 -9.50
C LYS A 215 -13.67 -10.02 -9.57
N THR A 216 -13.28 -9.62 -10.78
CA THR A 216 -12.73 -8.29 -11.10
C THR A 216 -13.77 -7.45 -11.85
N ASP A 217 -13.50 -6.14 -11.95
CA ASP A 217 -14.41 -5.19 -12.60
C ASP A 217 -15.83 -5.22 -12.00
N LEU A 218 -15.91 -5.45 -10.70
CA LEU A 218 -17.15 -5.60 -9.94
C LEU A 218 -17.09 -4.72 -8.67
N THR A 219 -17.83 -3.64 -8.65
CA THR A 219 -17.86 -2.70 -7.55
C THR A 219 -18.89 -3.11 -6.49
N VAL A 220 -18.47 -3.26 -5.25
CA VAL A 220 -19.39 -3.44 -4.13
C VAL A 220 -19.99 -2.07 -3.78
N LYS A 221 -21.31 -1.96 -3.88
CA LYS A 221 -22.07 -0.77 -3.53
C LYS A 221 -22.31 -0.70 -2.04
N LYS A 222 -22.80 -1.79 -1.46
CA LYS A 222 -23.12 -1.88 -0.03
C LYS A 222 -23.09 -3.32 0.47
N ILE A 223 -23.00 -3.48 1.77
CA ILE A 223 -23.21 -4.74 2.50
C ILE A 223 -24.70 -4.94 2.69
N ILE A 224 -25.20 -6.14 2.45
CA ILE A 224 -26.56 -6.54 2.75
C ILE A 224 -26.63 -6.99 4.22
N ILE A 225 -27.43 -6.28 5.00
CA ILE A 225 -27.53 -6.50 6.44
C ILE A 225 -28.98 -6.85 6.77
N GLU A 226 -29.19 -8.00 7.41
CA GLU A 226 -30.50 -8.44 7.92
C GLU A 226 -30.37 -8.85 9.38
N ASN A 227 -31.27 -8.43 10.22
CA ASN A 227 -31.28 -8.73 11.66
C ASN A 227 -29.93 -8.43 12.34
N LYS A 228 -29.29 -7.30 11.98
CA LYS A 228 -27.96 -6.86 12.47
C LYS A 228 -26.80 -7.79 12.08
N LYS A 229 -26.99 -8.67 11.11
CA LYS A 229 -25.97 -9.57 10.57
C LYS A 229 -25.70 -9.23 9.12
N ALA A 230 -24.42 -9.12 8.74
CA ALA A 230 -24.01 -9.04 7.35
C ALA A 230 -24.20 -10.41 6.69
N ILE A 231 -25.08 -10.47 5.69
CA ILE A 231 -25.44 -11.72 5.00
C ILE A 231 -24.99 -11.76 3.54
N GLY A 232 -24.39 -10.68 3.04
CA GLY A 232 -23.95 -10.61 1.65
C GLY A 232 -23.56 -9.21 1.22
N VAL A 233 -23.45 -9.03 -0.08
CA VAL A 233 -23.09 -7.76 -0.72
C VAL A 233 -23.94 -7.50 -1.95
N GLU A 234 -24.31 -6.24 -2.16
CA GLU A 234 -24.89 -5.72 -3.39
C GLU A 234 -23.75 -5.11 -4.23
N CYS A 235 -23.58 -5.61 -5.44
CA CYS A 235 -22.53 -5.19 -6.36
C CYS A 235 -23.12 -4.57 -7.61
N ILE A 236 -22.33 -3.73 -8.29
CA ILE A 236 -22.67 -3.14 -9.56
C ILE A 236 -21.62 -3.52 -10.61
N SER A 237 -22.06 -4.03 -11.75
CA SER A 237 -21.25 -4.27 -12.94
C SER A 237 -22.01 -3.79 -14.15
N LYS A 238 -21.43 -2.88 -14.95
CA LYS A 238 -22.05 -2.35 -16.19
C LYS A 238 -23.52 -1.90 -16.04
N LYS A 239 -23.87 -1.29 -14.89
CA LYS A 239 -25.21 -0.87 -14.48
C LYS A 239 -26.16 -1.99 -14.03
N GLU A 240 -25.73 -3.23 -14.01
CA GLU A 240 -26.50 -4.34 -13.45
C GLU A 240 -26.20 -4.50 -11.96
N ILE A 241 -27.24 -4.72 -11.18
CA ILE A 241 -27.13 -5.03 -9.74
C ILE A 241 -27.05 -6.54 -9.59
N ILE A 242 -26.04 -7.01 -8.86
CA ILE A 242 -25.81 -8.43 -8.62
C ILE A 242 -25.58 -8.62 -7.12
N ASN A 243 -26.36 -9.50 -6.50
CA ASN A 243 -26.22 -9.83 -5.09
C ASN A 243 -25.46 -11.14 -4.91
N TYR A 244 -24.55 -11.15 -3.94
CA TYR A 244 -23.86 -12.35 -3.46
C TYR A 244 -24.13 -12.52 -1.98
N TYR A 245 -24.32 -13.77 -1.52
CA TYR A 245 -24.66 -14.09 -0.15
C TYR A 245 -23.60 -14.94 0.52
N ALA A 246 -23.42 -14.76 1.82
CA ALA A 246 -22.49 -15.50 2.66
C ALA A 246 -23.21 -16.15 3.84
N ASP A 247 -22.94 -17.43 4.07
CA ASP A 247 -23.46 -18.15 5.23
C ASP A 247 -22.56 -17.92 6.47
N GLY A 248 -21.29 -17.64 6.26
CA GLY A 248 -20.31 -17.33 7.31
C GLY A 248 -20.14 -15.83 7.50
N GLU A 249 -19.10 -15.23 6.87
CA GLU A 249 -18.73 -13.84 7.12
C GLU A 249 -18.52 -13.02 5.84
N VAL A 250 -18.77 -11.70 5.95
CA VAL A 250 -18.40 -10.68 4.98
C VAL A 250 -17.19 -9.91 5.53
N LEU A 251 -16.06 -10.01 4.84
CA LEU A 251 -14.77 -9.45 5.24
C LEU A 251 -14.48 -8.19 4.43
N LEU A 252 -14.43 -7.03 5.10
CA LEU A 252 -14.20 -5.74 4.46
C LEU A 252 -12.72 -5.39 4.44
N SER A 253 -12.12 -5.37 3.24
CA SER A 253 -10.70 -5.13 2.97
C SER A 253 -10.47 -4.09 1.87
N ALA A 254 -11.38 -3.10 1.75
CA ALA A 254 -11.39 -2.12 0.67
C ALA A 254 -10.44 -0.92 0.90
N GLY A 255 -9.61 -0.94 1.95
CA GLY A 255 -8.65 0.10 2.29
C GLY A 255 -9.26 1.26 3.07
N ALA A 256 -8.40 2.21 3.49
CA ALA A 256 -8.76 3.27 4.44
C ALA A 256 -9.83 4.25 3.93
N ILE A 257 -9.99 4.40 2.61
CA ILE A 257 -10.98 5.32 2.01
C ILE A 257 -12.26 4.58 1.66
N ASN A 258 -12.17 3.44 0.95
CA ASN A 258 -13.37 2.76 0.47
C ASN A 258 -14.06 1.91 1.53
N SER A 259 -13.36 1.44 2.57
CA SER A 259 -14.02 0.69 3.65
C SER A 259 -15.04 1.55 4.42
N PRO A 260 -14.73 2.74 4.92
CA PRO A 260 -15.72 3.61 5.52
C PRO A 260 -16.81 4.04 4.52
N GLN A 261 -16.49 4.27 3.25
CA GLN A 261 -17.47 4.56 2.20
C GLN A 261 -18.52 3.44 2.09
N ILE A 262 -18.07 2.19 1.97
CA ILE A 262 -18.98 1.03 1.85
C ILE A 262 -19.84 0.87 3.12
N LEU A 263 -19.26 1.07 4.31
CA LEU A 263 -20.01 1.02 5.56
C LEU A 263 -21.10 2.10 5.60
N MET A 264 -20.77 3.34 5.27
CA MET A 264 -21.73 4.45 5.22
C MET A 264 -22.84 4.19 4.19
N LEU A 265 -22.49 3.75 2.98
CA LEU A 265 -23.49 3.36 1.96
C LEU A 265 -24.37 2.18 2.38
N SER A 266 -23.93 1.40 3.36
CA SER A 266 -24.69 0.29 3.97
C SER A 266 -25.57 0.73 5.14
N GLY A 267 -25.63 2.04 5.47
CA GLY A 267 -26.40 2.56 6.59
C GLY A 267 -25.70 2.47 7.95
N LEU A 268 -24.38 2.26 7.95
CA LEU A 268 -23.54 2.25 9.16
C LEU A 268 -22.67 3.52 9.18
N GLY A 269 -22.88 4.40 10.15
CA GLY A 269 -22.16 5.67 10.22
C GLY A 269 -22.88 6.72 11.05
N SER A 270 -22.41 7.97 10.98
CA SER A 270 -23.08 9.09 11.64
C SER A 270 -24.48 9.30 11.05
N GLN A 271 -25.51 9.21 11.88
CA GLN A 271 -26.90 9.39 11.47
C GLN A 271 -27.11 10.72 10.74
N LYS A 272 -26.49 11.79 11.23
CA LYS A 272 -26.58 13.12 10.62
C LYS A 272 -26.09 13.06 9.16
N GLN A 273 -24.89 12.52 8.93
CA GLN A 273 -24.29 12.46 7.60
C GLN A 273 -25.09 11.56 6.65
N LEU A 274 -25.54 10.40 7.13
CA LEU A 274 -26.32 9.46 6.31
C LEU A 274 -27.64 10.06 5.86
N ASN A 275 -28.35 10.78 6.77
CA ASN A 275 -29.60 11.46 6.45
C ASN A 275 -29.43 12.58 5.41
N GLU A 276 -28.28 13.30 5.41
CA GLU A 276 -27.95 14.32 4.41
C GLU A 276 -27.91 13.75 2.97
N HIS A 277 -27.64 12.45 2.84
CA HIS A 277 -27.60 11.76 1.55
C HIS A 277 -28.79 10.80 1.32
N GLY A 278 -29.84 10.88 2.16
CA GLY A 278 -31.03 10.03 2.01
C GLY A 278 -30.80 8.56 2.34
N ILE A 279 -29.70 8.23 3.04
CA ILE A 279 -29.37 6.86 3.43
C ILE A 279 -30.01 6.55 4.79
N ASN A 280 -30.81 5.49 4.86
CA ASN A 280 -31.41 5.05 6.11
C ASN A 280 -30.32 4.54 7.08
N THR A 281 -30.27 5.12 8.27
CA THR A 281 -29.34 4.69 9.31
C THR A 281 -29.80 3.38 9.93
N MET A 282 -29.01 2.33 9.74
CA MET A 282 -29.23 1.04 10.39
C MET A 282 -28.62 0.98 11.78
N VAL A 283 -27.40 1.51 11.92
CA VAL A 283 -26.70 1.64 13.21
C VAL A 283 -25.94 2.95 13.21
N ASN A 284 -26.18 3.78 14.21
CA ASN A 284 -25.44 5.02 14.41
C ASN A 284 -24.04 4.72 14.97
N LEU A 285 -23.01 4.92 14.16
CA LEU A 285 -21.60 4.69 14.49
C LEU A 285 -20.78 5.92 14.10
N GLU A 286 -20.68 6.88 15.02
CA GLU A 286 -20.03 8.18 14.79
C GLU A 286 -18.54 8.08 14.40
N GLY A 287 -17.85 6.98 14.79
CA GLY A 287 -16.43 6.79 14.50
C GLY A 287 -16.11 6.37 13.06
N ILE A 288 -17.11 5.97 12.27
CA ILE A 288 -16.86 5.55 10.89
C ILE A 288 -16.47 6.76 10.04
N GLY A 289 -15.33 6.66 9.37
CA GLY A 289 -14.75 7.72 8.58
C GLY A 289 -13.94 8.75 9.39
N GLN A 290 -13.90 8.64 10.71
CA GLN A 290 -13.20 9.58 11.59
C GLN A 290 -11.75 9.16 11.85
N ASN A 291 -10.95 10.12 12.38
CA ASN A 291 -9.57 9.91 12.80
C ASN A 291 -8.62 9.46 11.67
N LEU A 292 -8.84 9.88 10.44
CA LEU A 292 -7.91 9.63 9.34
C LEU A 292 -6.54 10.23 9.67
N GLN A 293 -5.51 9.42 9.51
CA GLN A 293 -4.10 9.82 9.64
C GLN A 293 -3.37 9.42 8.36
N ASP A 294 -2.47 10.28 7.91
CA ASP A 294 -1.55 9.98 6.81
C ASP A 294 -0.20 10.64 7.07
N HIS A 295 0.86 10.15 6.43
CA HIS A 295 2.19 10.74 6.53
C HIS A 295 2.29 11.93 5.59
N LEU A 296 2.48 13.13 6.15
CA LEU A 296 2.84 14.31 5.38
C LEU A 296 4.33 14.21 5.02
N GLU A 297 4.63 14.26 3.73
CA GLU A 297 6.00 14.19 3.24
C GLU A 297 6.42 15.54 2.63
N THR A 298 7.65 15.95 2.90
CA THR A 298 8.29 17.08 2.23
C THR A 298 9.53 16.63 1.48
N TYR A 299 9.91 17.36 0.44
CA TYR A 299 11.06 17.05 -0.39
C TYR A 299 12.14 18.10 -0.20
N VAL A 300 13.33 17.64 0.18
CA VAL A 300 14.54 18.45 0.15
C VAL A 300 15.27 18.13 -1.14
N GLN A 301 15.33 19.09 -2.05
CA GLN A 301 15.79 18.89 -3.42
C GLN A 301 17.06 19.69 -3.69
N TYR A 302 18.03 19.04 -4.35
CA TYR A 302 19.29 19.67 -4.76
C TYR A 302 19.61 19.36 -6.20
N GLU A 303 20.12 20.37 -6.92
CA GLU A 303 20.72 20.19 -8.23
C GLU A 303 22.03 19.41 -8.10
N CYS A 304 22.25 18.47 -9.01
CA CYS A 304 23.46 17.66 -9.05
C CYS A 304 24.37 18.13 -10.18
N THR A 305 25.59 18.58 -9.86
CA THR A 305 26.57 19.07 -10.82
C THR A 305 27.23 17.97 -11.66
N LYS A 306 27.00 16.70 -11.29
CA LYS A 306 27.56 15.55 -12.01
C LYS A 306 26.41 14.71 -12.64
N PRO A 307 26.65 14.09 -13.82
CA PRO A 307 25.63 13.31 -14.53
C PRO A 307 25.48 11.88 -13.95
N VAL A 308 25.22 11.79 -12.63
CA VAL A 308 25.13 10.52 -11.88
C VAL A 308 23.73 10.23 -11.35
N THR A 309 22.74 10.99 -11.81
CA THR A 309 21.33 10.84 -11.43
C THR A 309 20.56 10.05 -12.50
N LEU A 310 19.30 9.74 -12.23
CA LEU A 310 18.41 9.09 -13.19
C LEU A 310 17.91 10.01 -14.30
N PHE A 311 18.37 11.28 -14.36
CA PHE A 311 17.90 12.25 -15.37
C PHE A 311 18.05 11.73 -16.81
N ASN A 312 19.17 11.07 -17.13
CA ASN A 312 19.41 10.54 -18.47
C ASN A 312 18.40 9.42 -18.85
N GLU A 313 17.83 8.73 -17.87
CA GLU A 313 16.84 7.67 -18.11
C GLU A 313 15.49 8.21 -18.63
N TYR A 314 15.23 9.50 -18.47
CA TYR A 314 14.01 10.14 -19.01
C TYR A 314 14.14 10.51 -20.50
N ASN A 315 15.33 10.34 -21.11
CA ASN A 315 15.49 10.47 -22.55
C ASN A 315 14.74 9.32 -23.25
N PRO A 316 13.93 9.58 -24.31
CA PRO A 316 13.14 8.55 -24.97
C PRO A 316 13.93 7.35 -25.48
N ILE A 317 15.18 7.56 -25.94
CA ILE A 317 16.04 6.47 -26.42
C ILE A 317 16.46 5.59 -25.24
N ASN A 318 16.94 6.21 -24.15
CA ASN A 318 17.34 5.47 -22.95
C ASN A 318 16.16 4.76 -22.32
N MET A 319 14.98 5.39 -22.23
CA MET A 319 13.74 4.74 -21.79
C MET A 319 13.42 3.49 -22.61
N ALA A 320 13.56 3.57 -23.94
CA ALA A 320 13.32 2.43 -24.82
C ALA A 320 14.35 1.31 -24.59
N LEU A 321 15.64 1.64 -24.48
CA LEU A 321 16.71 0.66 -24.21
C LEU A 321 16.53 -0.01 -22.84
N THR A 322 16.28 0.77 -21.79
CA THR A 322 16.00 0.28 -20.44
C THR A 322 14.75 -0.60 -20.43
N GLY A 323 13.73 -0.23 -21.19
CA GLY A 323 12.53 -1.05 -21.39
C GLY A 323 12.85 -2.38 -22.06
N ILE A 324 13.59 -2.37 -23.18
CA ILE A 324 14.01 -3.58 -23.91
C ILE A 324 14.84 -4.50 -23.00
N GLU A 325 15.80 -3.96 -22.27
CA GLU A 325 16.61 -4.71 -21.31
C GLU A 325 15.72 -5.41 -20.28
N TRP A 326 14.80 -4.68 -19.70
CA TRP A 326 13.89 -5.28 -18.73
C TRP A 326 12.95 -6.34 -19.37
N PHE A 327 12.43 -6.10 -20.58
CA PHE A 327 11.56 -7.07 -21.24
C PHE A 327 12.30 -8.38 -21.56
N LEU A 328 13.56 -8.31 -21.93
CA LEU A 328 14.36 -9.48 -22.28
C LEU A 328 14.97 -10.16 -21.04
N PHE A 329 15.56 -9.41 -20.13
CA PHE A 329 16.43 -9.94 -19.08
C PHE A 329 15.92 -9.71 -17.66
N LYS A 330 14.93 -8.78 -17.45
CA LYS A 330 14.47 -8.35 -16.11
C LYS A 330 15.60 -7.73 -15.28
N THR A 331 16.53 -7.02 -15.92
CA THR A 331 17.67 -6.33 -15.33
C THR A 331 17.65 -4.82 -15.66
N GLY A 332 18.68 -4.09 -15.27
CA GLY A 332 18.84 -2.67 -15.52
C GLY A 332 17.99 -1.78 -14.59
N THR A 333 18.01 -0.48 -14.87
CA THR A 333 17.36 0.54 -14.03
C THR A 333 15.85 0.29 -13.85
N ALA A 334 15.18 -0.27 -14.86
CA ALA A 334 13.75 -0.58 -14.76
C ALA A 334 13.42 -1.75 -13.81
N ALA A 335 14.40 -2.54 -13.42
CA ALA A 335 14.24 -3.66 -12.48
C ALA A 335 14.29 -3.23 -11.01
N HIS A 336 14.48 -1.95 -10.72
CA HIS A 336 14.63 -1.37 -9.38
C HIS A 336 13.56 -0.33 -9.08
N SER A 337 13.30 -0.10 -7.78
CA SER A 337 12.44 0.99 -7.32
C SER A 337 13.16 2.35 -7.36
N ASN A 338 14.48 2.33 -7.34
CA ASN A 338 15.35 3.48 -7.16
C ASN A 338 15.16 4.26 -5.83
N LEU A 339 14.39 3.71 -4.90
CA LEU A 339 14.22 4.15 -3.51
C LEU A 339 14.96 3.18 -2.57
N GLU A 340 16.26 3.03 -2.79
CA GLU A 340 17.06 1.96 -2.19
C GLU A 340 17.71 2.36 -0.86
N THR A 341 17.72 3.65 -0.54
CA THR A 341 18.31 4.17 0.69
C THR A 341 17.34 5.07 1.43
N GLY A 342 17.47 5.07 2.74
CA GLY A 342 16.67 5.90 3.61
C GLY A 342 17.11 5.74 5.06
N GLY A 343 16.26 6.11 5.98
CA GLY A 343 16.58 5.99 7.39
C GLY A 343 15.43 6.37 8.30
N PHE A 344 15.64 6.12 9.57
CA PHE A 344 14.75 6.51 10.65
C PHE A 344 15.56 7.26 11.70
N ALA A 345 15.04 8.41 12.13
CA ALA A 345 15.70 9.24 13.12
C ALA A 345 14.69 9.75 14.16
N ARG A 346 15.19 10.09 15.32
CA ARG A 346 14.44 10.88 16.31
C ARG A 346 14.56 12.36 15.96
N SER A 347 13.46 13.09 16.06
CA SER A 347 13.46 14.54 15.80
C SER A 347 14.26 15.35 16.83
N ASN A 348 14.40 14.82 18.03
CA ASN A 348 15.19 15.38 19.13
C ASN A 348 15.42 14.30 20.22
N ASP A 349 16.21 14.61 21.24
CA ASP A 349 16.59 13.67 22.31
C ASP A 349 15.46 13.36 23.31
N LEU A 350 14.34 14.09 23.25
CA LEU A 350 13.17 13.85 24.11
C LEU A 350 12.22 12.78 23.55
N VAL A 351 12.51 12.30 22.35
CA VAL A 351 11.71 11.27 21.68
C VAL A 351 12.35 9.89 21.91
N ASP A 352 11.58 8.97 22.49
CA ASP A 352 12.08 7.65 22.90
C ASP A 352 12.45 6.73 21.72
N TYR A 353 11.81 6.89 20.56
CA TYR A 353 12.02 6.05 19.37
C TYR A 353 11.82 6.86 18.09
N PRO A 354 12.37 6.42 16.95
CA PRO A 354 12.33 7.17 15.69
C PRO A 354 10.93 7.60 15.31
N ASN A 355 10.78 8.87 15.00
CA ASN A 355 9.50 9.48 14.60
C ASN A 355 9.58 10.20 13.25
N ILE A 356 10.75 10.19 12.60
CA ILE A 356 10.96 10.72 11.25
C ILE A 356 11.50 9.61 10.36
N GLN A 357 10.92 9.49 9.16
CA GLN A 357 11.39 8.60 8.10
C GLN A 357 11.98 9.41 6.96
N TYR A 358 13.06 8.88 6.39
CA TYR A 358 13.74 9.40 5.20
C TYR A 358 13.71 8.38 4.08
N HIS A 359 13.49 8.87 2.85
CA HIS A 359 13.74 8.12 1.62
C HIS A 359 14.62 8.98 0.72
N PHE A 360 15.62 8.38 0.11
CA PHE A 360 16.46 9.06 -0.86
C PHE A 360 16.10 8.61 -2.27
N PHE A 361 15.99 9.58 -3.18
CA PHE A 361 15.67 9.32 -4.57
C PHE A 361 16.68 10.06 -5.48
N PRO A 362 17.44 9.36 -6.35
CA PRO A 362 18.47 9.96 -7.19
C PRO A 362 17.87 10.64 -8.44
N SER A 363 16.76 11.34 -8.29
CA SER A 363 16.08 12.16 -9.30
C SER A 363 15.12 13.13 -8.61
N LEU A 364 14.34 13.89 -9.38
CA LEU A 364 13.26 14.74 -8.89
C LEU A 364 11.89 14.04 -9.10
N VAL A 365 11.00 14.26 -8.17
CA VAL A 365 9.57 14.05 -8.37
C VAL A 365 8.91 15.42 -8.48
N LEU A 366 8.46 15.77 -9.67
CA LEU A 366 7.78 17.02 -9.97
C LEU A 366 6.30 16.74 -10.24
N ASP A 367 5.42 17.55 -9.65
CA ASP A 367 3.96 17.40 -9.80
C ASP A 367 3.48 15.94 -9.66
N HIS A 368 3.86 15.28 -8.55
CA HIS A 368 3.53 13.87 -8.29
C HIS A 368 3.97 12.90 -9.42
N GLY A 369 5.04 13.21 -10.12
CA GLY A 369 5.58 12.41 -11.22
C GLY A 369 4.86 12.60 -12.57
N ARG A 370 4.01 13.64 -12.71
CA ARG A 370 3.39 14.01 -13.99
C ARG A 370 4.33 14.77 -14.91
N THR A 371 5.32 15.44 -14.32
CA THR A 371 6.33 16.22 -15.05
C THR A 371 7.67 15.53 -14.92
N ASN A 372 8.34 15.28 -16.04
CA ASN A 372 9.69 14.75 -16.03
C ASN A 372 10.67 15.78 -15.48
N PRO A 373 11.74 15.36 -14.79
CA PRO A 373 12.86 16.23 -14.45
C PRO A 373 13.43 16.94 -15.68
N ASP A 374 13.90 18.17 -15.49
CA ASP A 374 14.53 19.00 -16.53
C ASP A 374 16.04 19.12 -16.36
N ARG A 375 16.59 18.55 -15.30
CA ARG A 375 18.02 18.62 -14.95
C ARG A 375 18.46 17.45 -14.07
N HIS A 376 19.78 17.29 -13.94
CA HIS A 376 20.38 16.40 -12.96
C HIS A 376 20.10 16.94 -11.54
N ALA A 377 19.39 16.20 -10.74
CA ALA A 377 19.09 16.54 -9.37
C ALA A 377 18.75 15.28 -8.56
N PHE A 378 18.71 15.41 -7.25
CA PHE A 378 18.28 14.36 -6.34
C PHE A 378 17.44 14.95 -5.20
N GLN A 379 16.72 14.10 -4.50
CA GLN A 379 15.90 14.55 -3.39
C GLN A 379 15.90 13.56 -2.23
N ALA A 380 15.75 14.10 -1.02
CA ALA A 380 15.39 13.36 0.17
C ALA A 380 13.92 13.64 0.49
N HIS A 381 13.16 12.62 0.68
CA HIS A 381 11.80 12.67 1.23
C HIS A 381 11.90 12.58 2.74
N VAL A 382 11.20 13.42 3.45
CA VAL A 382 11.21 13.47 4.92
C VAL A 382 9.79 13.60 5.42
N GLY A 383 9.40 12.73 6.33
CA GLY A 383 8.05 12.74 6.88
C GLY A 383 7.95 12.23 8.32
N PRO A 384 7.00 12.79 9.11
CA PRO A 384 6.73 12.30 10.45
C PRO A 384 5.98 10.96 10.39
N MET A 385 6.37 10.02 11.25
CA MET A 385 5.74 8.70 11.31
C MET A 385 4.44 8.69 12.13
N ARG A 386 4.25 9.66 13.00
CA ARG A 386 3.11 9.74 13.92
C ARG A 386 2.56 11.15 13.97
N PRO A 387 1.85 11.58 12.90
CA PRO A 387 1.25 12.92 12.88
C PRO A 387 0.14 13.03 13.93
N THR A 388 0.02 14.20 14.54
CA THR A 388 -1.05 14.51 15.49
C THR A 388 -2.34 14.95 14.80
N SER A 389 -2.26 15.38 13.55
CA SER A 389 -3.42 15.74 12.73
C SER A 389 -4.39 14.58 12.59
N ARG A 390 -5.68 14.90 12.61
CA ARG A 390 -6.78 13.94 12.38
C ARG A 390 -7.68 14.50 11.30
N GLY A 391 -7.95 13.67 10.30
CA GLY A 391 -8.87 13.96 9.21
C GLY A 391 -10.09 13.06 9.24
N GLU A 392 -10.87 13.14 8.17
CA GLU A 392 -12.10 12.37 8.05
C GLU A 392 -12.37 11.96 6.60
N ILE A 393 -13.11 10.86 6.44
CA ILE A 393 -13.71 10.42 5.20
C ILE A 393 -15.21 10.61 5.31
N LYS A 394 -15.79 11.34 4.35
CA LYS A 394 -17.23 11.59 4.26
C LYS A 394 -17.78 11.15 2.92
N LEU A 395 -19.07 10.81 2.89
CA LEU A 395 -19.78 10.66 1.64
C LEU A 395 -19.98 12.03 0.99
N LYS A 396 -19.88 12.09 -0.32
CA LYS A 396 -20.25 13.22 -1.15
C LYS A 396 -21.66 13.04 -1.71
N SER A 397 -22.10 11.79 -1.88
CA SER A 397 -23.42 11.38 -2.36
C SER A 397 -23.68 9.94 -1.96
N ASP A 398 -24.81 9.38 -2.35
CA ASP A 398 -25.15 7.95 -2.26
C ASP A 398 -24.62 7.12 -3.44
N ASP A 399 -23.95 7.75 -4.40
CA ASP A 399 -23.30 7.08 -5.54
C ASP A 399 -22.00 6.41 -5.08
N PRO A 400 -21.80 5.11 -5.34
CA PRO A 400 -20.59 4.40 -4.96
C PRO A 400 -19.37 4.72 -5.85
N TYR A 401 -19.51 5.51 -6.94
CA TYR A 401 -18.47 5.87 -7.91
C TYR A 401 -17.82 7.22 -7.68
#